data_2995adc33715331f55c5f13503fc027c
#
_entry.id   2995adc33715331f55c5f13503fc027c
#
_cell.length_a   1.000
_cell.length_b   1.000
_cell.length_c   1.000
_cell.angle_alpha   90.00
_cell.angle_beta   90.00
_cell.angle_gamma   90.00
#
_symmetry.space_group_name_H-M   'P 1'
#
loop_
_entity.id
_entity.type
_entity.pdbx_description
1 polymer ?
#
loop_
_entity_poly.entity_id
_entity_poly.type
_entity_poly.pdbx_seq_one_letter_code
_entity_poly.pdbx_strand_id
1 'polypeptide(L)'
;DLTGLAFGGNKSRKLEFIIQDALDKNADVIITWAAVQSNWCLQTAAAARKFGIKPILVLFKMYELPEEYDGNLLLDFILDADIRIKEAEAGKALKMDDVLDVIEEVEYGVKERGHTPYIAPIGGSMVGGSMDKPLGAVSYVDAFVEVLEQSEELGFEINAILHATGSGSTQAGLAVGAKALKEDVKVLGISVLDDKESFGRDVLDIAQDTVRALKAEIEMEKEDIIIFDEYIKEGYGVLNKDVAEAVRFMSEKEGIFLDPVYTGKAMAGLMDLVKKDFFKKEDNVIFLHTGGTPALFPNKHKLVDFLKT
;
A
#
# COMPACT_ATOMS: atom_id res chain seq x y z
N ASP A 1 0.72 7.87 -9.88
CA ASP A 1 -0.22 7.61 -10.98
C ASP A 1 0.35 7.96 -12.36
N LEU A 2 1.32 8.84 -12.42
CA LEU A 2 2.03 9.12 -13.67
C LEU A 2 3.06 8.06 -14.03
N THR A 3 3.30 7.08 -13.15
CA THR A 3 4.17 5.94 -13.44
C THR A 3 3.43 4.91 -14.29
N GLY A 4 4.04 4.47 -15.39
CA GLY A 4 3.41 3.52 -16.32
C GLY A 4 3.38 2.07 -15.83
N LEU A 5 3.99 1.74 -14.67
CA LEU A 5 4.06 0.39 -14.16
C LEU A 5 2.71 -0.06 -13.59
N ALA A 6 2.04 -1.02 -14.25
CA ALA A 6 0.84 -1.69 -13.76
C ALA A 6 -0.20 -0.72 -13.15
N PHE A 7 -0.58 0.32 -13.91
CA PHE A 7 -1.50 1.39 -13.52
C PHE A 7 -1.00 2.35 -12.43
N GLY A 8 0.27 2.28 -12.06
CA GLY A 8 0.85 3.21 -11.10
C GLY A 8 0.43 3.00 -9.65
N GLY A 9 0.75 3.96 -8.81
CA GLY A 9 0.45 3.96 -7.38
C GLY A 9 1.71 3.86 -6.50
N ASN A 10 1.49 3.89 -5.20
CA ASN A 10 2.55 4.00 -4.19
C ASN A 10 3.56 2.84 -4.17
N LYS A 11 3.21 1.68 -4.73
CA LYS A 11 4.10 0.52 -4.74
C LYS A 11 5.27 0.67 -5.71
N SER A 12 5.11 1.45 -6.79
CA SER A 12 6.17 1.69 -7.76
C SER A 12 7.43 2.24 -7.12
N ARG A 13 7.33 3.24 -6.23
CA ARG A 13 8.47 3.80 -5.49
C ARG A 13 9.14 2.78 -4.58
N LYS A 14 8.35 1.97 -3.87
CA LYS A 14 8.88 0.92 -3.01
C LYS A 14 9.67 -0.12 -3.80
N LEU A 15 9.14 -0.46 -4.97
CA LEU A 15 9.72 -1.47 -5.85
C LEU A 15 11.03 -1.02 -6.52
N GLU A 16 11.28 0.27 -6.67
CA GLU A 16 12.60 0.76 -7.09
C GLU A 16 13.69 0.26 -6.14
N PHE A 17 13.49 0.41 -4.84
CA PHE A 17 14.46 -0.03 -3.82
C PHE A 17 14.49 -1.56 -3.68
N ILE A 18 13.33 -2.20 -3.69
CA ILE A 18 13.20 -3.65 -3.45
C ILE A 18 13.73 -4.46 -4.62
N ILE A 19 13.45 -4.05 -5.86
CA ILE A 19 13.99 -4.74 -7.04
C ILE A 19 15.49 -4.55 -7.13
N GLN A 20 16.02 -3.36 -6.79
CA GLN A 20 17.46 -3.17 -6.74
C GLN A 20 18.12 -4.08 -5.69
N ASP A 21 17.55 -4.17 -4.48
CA ASP A 21 18.07 -5.09 -3.44
C ASP A 21 18.01 -6.57 -3.88
N ALA A 22 16.93 -6.96 -4.61
CA ALA A 22 16.82 -8.30 -5.16
C ALA A 22 17.91 -8.59 -6.22
N LEU A 23 18.18 -7.63 -7.11
CA LEU A 23 19.22 -7.73 -8.12
C LEU A 23 20.63 -7.81 -7.48
N ASP A 24 20.91 -6.99 -6.47
CA ASP A 24 22.17 -6.99 -5.73
C ASP A 24 22.41 -8.34 -5.02
N LYS A 25 21.34 -9.02 -4.62
CA LYS A 25 21.35 -10.37 -4.04
C LYS A 25 21.32 -11.49 -5.09
N ASN A 26 21.42 -11.15 -6.38
CA ASN A 26 21.39 -12.08 -7.52
C ASN A 26 20.13 -12.95 -7.54
N ALA A 27 18.99 -12.43 -7.11
CA ALA A 27 17.74 -13.15 -7.14
C ALA A 27 17.20 -13.27 -8.57
N ASP A 28 16.74 -14.46 -8.93
CA ASP A 28 16.06 -14.74 -10.20
C ASP A 28 14.57 -15.09 -10.02
N VAL A 29 14.13 -15.21 -8.76
CA VAL A 29 12.73 -15.41 -8.37
C VAL A 29 12.38 -14.45 -7.24
N ILE A 30 11.25 -13.76 -7.32
CA ILE A 30 10.66 -12.99 -6.21
C ILE A 30 9.41 -13.68 -5.71
N ILE A 31 9.31 -13.85 -4.39
CA ILE A 31 8.16 -14.45 -3.71
C ILE A 31 7.50 -13.38 -2.87
N THR A 32 6.21 -13.17 -3.04
CA THR A 32 5.42 -12.29 -2.17
C THR A 32 4.00 -12.81 -2.01
N TRP A 33 3.26 -12.21 -1.08
CA TRP A 33 1.90 -12.64 -0.77
C TRP A 33 1.00 -11.46 -0.44
N ALA A 34 -0.30 -11.63 -0.60
CA ALA A 34 -1.36 -10.76 -0.09
C ALA A 34 -2.75 -11.33 -0.44
N ALA A 35 -3.81 -10.54 -0.28
CA ALA A 35 -5.14 -10.86 -0.78
C ALA A 35 -5.18 -10.98 -2.33
N VAL A 36 -6.11 -11.76 -2.88
CA VAL A 36 -6.22 -12.06 -4.33
C VAL A 36 -6.28 -10.80 -5.21
N GLN A 37 -6.91 -9.71 -4.78
CA GLN A 37 -6.95 -8.46 -5.54
C GLN A 37 -5.86 -7.45 -5.09
N SER A 38 -4.67 -7.95 -4.78
CA SER A 38 -3.59 -7.14 -4.23
C SER A 38 -2.89 -6.27 -5.28
N ASN A 39 -2.93 -4.96 -5.09
CA ASN A 39 -2.09 -4.02 -5.86
C ASN A 39 -0.59 -4.18 -5.58
N TRP A 40 -0.22 -4.72 -4.42
CA TRP A 40 1.16 -5.04 -4.08
C TRP A 40 1.67 -6.19 -4.93
N CYS A 41 0.93 -7.30 -4.99
CA CYS A 41 1.31 -8.47 -5.77
C CYS A 41 1.42 -8.13 -7.26
N LEU A 42 0.40 -7.46 -7.83
CA LEU A 42 0.41 -7.03 -9.22
C LEU A 42 1.64 -6.19 -9.57
N GLN A 43 1.91 -5.13 -8.82
CA GLN A 43 3.02 -4.25 -9.13
C GLN A 43 4.37 -4.93 -8.90
N THR A 44 4.48 -5.80 -7.89
CA THR A 44 5.68 -6.62 -7.67
C THR A 44 5.92 -7.55 -8.85
N ALA A 45 4.89 -8.23 -9.35
CA ALA A 45 5.00 -9.09 -10.54
C ALA A 45 5.43 -8.29 -11.77
N ALA A 46 4.81 -7.14 -12.01
CA ALA A 46 5.15 -6.28 -13.14
C ALA A 46 6.60 -5.76 -13.07
N ALA A 47 7.04 -5.31 -11.90
CA ALA A 47 8.42 -4.87 -11.69
C ALA A 47 9.41 -6.03 -11.88
N ALA A 48 9.14 -7.19 -11.28
CA ALA A 48 9.98 -8.37 -11.41
C ALA A 48 10.15 -8.79 -12.88
N ARG A 49 9.06 -8.89 -13.62
CA ARG A 49 9.09 -9.25 -15.05
C ARG A 49 9.91 -8.27 -15.87
N LYS A 50 9.79 -6.97 -15.61
CA LYS A 50 10.56 -5.93 -16.30
C LYS A 50 12.07 -6.13 -16.15
N PHE A 51 12.53 -6.67 -15.03
CA PHE A 51 13.94 -6.91 -14.74
C PHE A 51 14.37 -8.40 -14.88
N GLY A 52 13.52 -9.25 -15.49
CA GLY A 52 13.84 -10.65 -15.76
C GLY A 52 13.75 -11.58 -14.55
N ILE A 53 13.21 -11.11 -13.43
CA ILE A 53 12.95 -11.88 -12.22
C ILE A 53 11.57 -12.57 -12.36
N LYS A 54 11.47 -13.86 -12.02
CA LYS A 54 10.21 -14.60 -12.06
C LYS A 54 9.37 -14.34 -10.82
N PRO A 55 8.13 -13.83 -10.94
CA PRO A 55 7.27 -13.62 -9.77
C PRO A 55 6.52 -14.89 -9.37
N ILE A 56 6.51 -15.20 -8.08
CA ILE A 56 5.63 -16.17 -7.44
C ILE A 56 4.74 -15.42 -6.46
N LEU A 57 3.43 -15.50 -6.67
CA LEU A 57 2.43 -14.81 -5.88
C LEU A 57 1.61 -15.81 -5.07
N VAL A 58 1.70 -15.75 -3.74
CA VAL A 58 0.85 -16.51 -2.84
C VAL A 58 -0.34 -15.64 -2.47
N LEU A 59 -1.49 -15.92 -3.08
CA LEU A 59 -2.69 -15.10 -2.98
C LEU A 59 -3.71 -15.74 -2.06
N PHE A 60 -4.16 -14.99 -1.05
CA PHE A 60 -5.13 -15.46 -0.05
C PHE A 60 -6.53 -14.95 -0.36
N LYS A 61 -7.51 -15.85 -0.37
CA LYS A 61 -8.93 -15.51 -0.48
C LYS A 61 -9.46 -15.01 0.87
N MET A 62 -9.40 -13.71 1.08
CA MET A 62 -9.86 -13.05 2.31
C MET A 62 -11.31 -12.56 2.20
N TYR A 63 -11.90 -12.62 1.03
CA TYR A 63 -13.27 -12.20 0.72
C TYR A 63 -13.78 -12.91 -0.54
N GLU A 64 -15.09 -12.93 -0.72
CA GLU A 64 -15.74 -13.56 -1.87
C GLU A 64 -15.43 -12.78 -3.15
N LEU A 65 -14.91 -13.48 -4.15
CA LEU A 65 -14.62 -12.92 -5.47
C LEU A 65 -15.76 -13.26 -6.43
N PRO A 66 -16.27 -12.28 -7.19
CA PRO A 66 -17.40 -12.52 -8.08
C PRO A 66 -17.06 -13.35 -9.33
N GLU A 67 -15.80 -13.34 -9.79
CA GLU A 67 -15.36 -14.01 -11.01
C GLU A 67 -13.90 -14.51 -10.87
N GLU A 68 -13.52 -15.55 -11.65
CA GLU A 68 -12.20 -16.19 -11.53
C GLU A 68 -11.05 -15.27 -11.96
N TYR A 69 -11.15 -14.61 -13.11
CA TYR A 69 -10.13 -13.70 -13.63
C TYR A 69 -10.71 -12.32 -13.88
N ASP A 70 -10.56 -11.42 -12.89
CA ASP A 70 -10.96 -10.02 -13.00
C ASP A 70 -9.97 -9.14 -12.21
N GLY A 71 -9.88 -7.85 -12.54
CA GLY A 71 -9.04 -6.89 -11.83
C GLY A 71 -7.56 -7.28 -11.79
N ASN A 72 -6.97 -7.22 -10.60
CA ASN A 72 -5.56 -7.53 -10.40
C ASN A 72 -5.21 -8.99 -10.72
N LEU A 73 -6.08 -9.95 -10.39
CA LEU A 73 -5.82 -11.37 -10.68
C LEU A 73 -5.71 -11.66 -12.20
N LEU A 74 -6.51 -10.98 -13.02
CA LEU A 74 -6.37 -11.08 -14.48
C LEU A 74 -5.00 -10.54 -14.94
N LEU A 75 -4.57 -9.42 -14.37
CA LEU A 75 -3.30 -8.79 -14.73
C LEU A 75 -2.10 -9.63 -14.26
N ASP A 76 -2.18 -10.27 -13.10
CA ASP A 76 -1.18 -11.22 -12.60
C ASP A 76 -1.04 -12.41 -13.56
N PHE A 77 -2.16 -12.93 -14.08
CA PHE A 77 -2.18 -13.98 -15.08
C PHE A 77 -1.56 -13.52 -16.42
N ILE A 78 -1.88 -12.32 -16.89
CA ILE A 78 -1.30 -11.74 -18.12
C ILE A 78 0.23 -11.57 -17.98
N LEU A 79 0.71 -11.26 -16.78
CA LEU A 79 2.14 -11.15 -16.46
C LEU A 79 2.84 -12.52 -16.38
N ASP A 80 2.12 -13.63 -16.59
CA ASP A 80 2.65 -15.00 -16.47
C ASP A 80 3.31 -15.21 -15.08
N ALA A 81 2.68 -14.72 -14.01
CA ALA A 81 3.10 -14.97 -12.65
C ALA A 81 2.76 -16.40 -12.22
N ASP A 82 3.61 -17.05 -11.42
CA ASP A 82 3.26 -18.31 -10.73
C ASP A 82 2.29 -17.96 -9.60
N ILE A 83 0.99 -18.16 -9.85
CA ILE A 83 -0.09 -17.80 -8.93
C ILE A 83 -0.48 -19.01 -8.09
N ARG A 84 -0.39 -18.89 -6.76
CA ARG A 84 -0.76 -19.91 -5.78
C ARG A 84 -1.84 -19.39 -4.86
N ILE A 85 -3.07 -19.85 -5.07
CA ILE A 85 -4.23 -19.41 -4.30
C ILE A 85 -4.39 -20.30 -3.06
N LYS A 86 -4.56 -19.67 -1.90
CA LYS A 86 -4.81 -20.30 -0.59
C LYS A 86 -6.09 -19.72 0.02
N GLU A 87 -6.82 -20.54 0.75
CA GLU A 87 -7.95 -20.07 1.55
C GLU A 87 -7.44 -19.36 2.81
N ALA A 88 -8.16 -18.32 3.25
CA ALA A 88 -7.87 -17.58 4.46
C ALA A 88 -9.17 -17.19 5.18
N GLU A 89 -9.07 -16.83 6.45
CA GLU A 89 -10.22 -16.33 7.20
C GLU A 89 -10.62 -14.94 6.69
N ALA A 90 -11.88 -14.82 6.30
CA ALA A 90 -12.39 -13.57 5.74
C ALA A 90 -12.31 -12.42 6.75
N GLY A 91 -11.82 -11.27 6.28
CA GLY A 91 -11.77 -10.03 7.08
C GLY A 91 -10.60 -9.93 8.04
N LYS A 92 -9.73 -10.95 8.18
CA LYS A 92 -8.52 -10.87 8.98
C LYS A 92 -7.33 -10.33 8.20
N ALA A 93 -6.49 -9.53 8.88
CA ALA A 93 -5.17 -9.17 8.37
C ALA A 93 -4.27 -10.42 8.26
N LEU A 94 -3.54 -10.54 7.16
CA LEU A 94 -2.52 -11.57 7.00
C LEU A 94 -1.25 -11.14 7.74
N LYS A 95 -0.98 -11.78 8.86
CA LYS A 95 0.28 -11.61 9.60
C LYS A 95 1.34 -12.57 9.05
N MET A 96 2.61 -12.27 9.30
CA MET A 96 3.72 -13.11 8.85
C MET A 96 3.59 -14.53 9.40
N ASP A 97 3.23 -14.69 10.67
CA ASP A 97 3.07 -16.00 11.31
C ASP A 97 1.98 -16.85 10.66
N ASP A 98 0.93 -16.23 10.08
CA ASP A 98 -0.17 -16.94 9.41
C ASP A 98 0.24 -17.53 8.05
N VAL A 99 1.33 -17.02 7.46
CA VAL A 99 1.75 -17.35 6.10
C VAL A 99 3.13 -18.00 6.02
N LEU A 100 3.88 -18.00 7.12
CA LEU A 100 5.29 -18.38 7.17
C LEU A 100 5.52 -19.78 6.58
N ASP A 101 4.78 -20.78 7.05
CA ASP A 101 4.93 -22.19 6.61
C ASP A 101 4.75 -22.31 5.08
N VAL A 102 3.78 -21.57 4.52
CA VAL A 102 3.49 -21.60 3.08
C VAL A 102 4.61 -20.93 2.28
N ILE A 103 5.15 -19.83 2.80
CA ILE A 103 6.26 -19.10 2.13
C ILE A 103 7.54 -19.92 2.19
N GLU A 104 7.84 -20.57 3.33
CA GLU A 104 9.01 -21.44 3.48
C GLU A 104 8.92 -22.67 2.54
N GLU A 105 7.73 -23.29 2.40
CA GLU A 105 7.51 -24.37 1.44
C GLU A 105 7.80 -23.91 0.01
N VAL A 106 7.31 -22.73 -0.37
CA VAL A 106 7.55 -22.15 -1.69
C VAL A 106 9.01 -21.85 -1.91
N GLU A 107 9.67 -21.24 -0.93
CA GLU A 107 11.10 -20.91 -0.96
C GLU A 107 11.94 -22.17 -1.13
N TYR A 108 11.69 -23.18 -0.31
CA TYR A 108 12.37 -24.47 -0.41
C TYR A 108 12.25 -25.08 -1.80
N GLY A 109 11.04 -25.15 -2.35
CA GLY A 109 10.83 -25.68 -3.69
C GLY A 109 11.49 -24.86 -4.81
N VAL A 110 11.72 -23.55 -4.61
CA VAL A 110 12.46 -22.69 -5.54
C VAL A 110 13.96 -23.01 -5.48
N LYS A 111 14.53 -23.14 -4.28
CA LYS A 111 15.95 -23.49 -4.04
C LYS A 111 16.29 -24.89 -4.59
N GLU A 112 15.42 -25.88 -4.38
CA GLU A 112 15.60 -27.24 -4.91
C GLU A 112 15.68 -27.28 -6.45
N ARG A 113 15.06 -26.33 -7.13
CA ARG A 113 15.16 -26.16 -8.59
C ARG A 113 16.37 -25.36 -9.05
N GLY A 114 17.26 -24.98 -8.13
CA GLY A 114 18.50 -24.26 -8.43
C GLY A 114 18.31 -22.75 -8.65
N HIS A 115 17.18 -22.19 -8.22
CA HIS A 115 16.91 -20.75 -8.27
C HIS A 115 17.29 -20.02 -6.99
N THR A 116 17.49 -18.71 -7.08
CA THR A 116 17.79 -17.82 -5.95
C THR A 116 16.53 -17.00 -5.61
N PRO A 117 15.75 -17.39 -4.59
CA PRO A 117 14.55 -16.68 -4.21
C PRO A 117 14.85 -15.40 -3.43
N TYR A 118 14.05 -14.35 -3.69
CA TYR A 118 13.96 -13.15 -2.88
C TYR A 118 12.54 -13.07 -2.28
N ILE A 119 12.44 -13.11 -0.96
CA ILE A 119 11.17 -13.03 -0.24
C ILE A 119 10.92 -11.56 0.11
N ALA A 120 9.87 -10.97 -0.49
CA ALA A 120 9.45 -9.60 -0.27
C ALA A 120 8.20 -9.55 0.61
N PRO A 121 8.28 -9.13 1.88
CA PRO A 121 7.11 -8.90 2.73
C PRO A 121 6.12 -7.90 2.14
N ILE A 122 4.85 -8.01 2.53
CA ILE A 122 3.76 -7.14 2.02
C ILE A 122 4.13 -5.66 2.13
N GLY A 123 4.08 -4.96 1.01
CA GLY A 123 4.38 -3.53 0.95
C GLY A 123 5.84 -3.16 1.19
N GLY A 124 6.74 -4.13 1.35
CA GLY A 124 8.12 -3.88 1.77
C GLY A 124 8.20 -3.19 3.13
N SER A 125 7.24 -3.48 4.01
CA SER A 125 7.02 -2.69 5.22
C SER A 125 7.88 -3.09 6.40
N MET A 126 8.25 -4.37 6.49
CA MET A 126 9.00 -4.88 7.64
C MET A 126 10.34 -5.47 7.24
N VAL A 127 11.24 -5.54 8.18
CA VAL A 127 12.45 -6.38 8.10
C VAL A 127 12.01 -7.84 8.18
N GLY A 128 12.54 -8.67 7.29
CA GLY A 128 12.21 -10.10 7.23
C GLY A 128 12.22 -10.64 5.80
N GLY A 129 12.07 -11.96 5.66
CA GLY A 129 12.31 -12.62 4.39
C GLY A 129 13.72 -12.35 3.89
N SER A 130 13.85 -11.76 2.71
CA SER A 130 15.16 -11.36 2.15
C SER A 130 15.55 -9.91 2.46
N MET A 131 14.72 -9.15 3.17
CA MET A 131 14.91 -7.72 3.40
C MET A 131 15.53 -7.45 4.78
N ASP A 132 16.69 -6.80 4.80
CA ASP A 132 17.41 -6.37 6.03
C ASP A 132 16.95 -4.99 6.53
N LYS A 133 16.12 -4.30 5.76
CA LYS A 133 15.60 -2.96 6.03
C LYS A 133 14.15 -2.86 5.54
N PRO A 134 13.31 -1.99 6.12
CA PRO A 134 11.95 -1.73 5.65
C PRO A 134 11.98 -0.84 4.38
N LEU A 135 12.43 -1.42 3.25
CA LEU A 135 12.73 -0.68 2.02
C LEU A 135 11.54 0.12 1.49
N GLY A 136 10.32 -0.41 1.72
CA GLY A 136 9.11 0.32 1.37
C GLY A 136 8.90 1.61 2.18
N ALA A 137 9.35 1.65 3.43
CA ALA A 137 9.30 2.87 4.24
C ALA A 137 10.47 3.79 3.91
N VAL A 138 11.68 3.26 3.72
CA VAL A 138 12.85 4.04 3.27
C VAL A 138 12.53 4.80 1.98
N SER A 139 11.89 4.16 0.99
CA SER A 139 11.48 4.81 -0.27
C SER A 139 10.49 5.95 -0.06
N TYR A 140 9.70 5.90 1.02
CA TYR A 140 8.73 6.95 1.33
C TYR A 140 9.31 8.10 2.15
N VAL A 141 10.46 7.94 2.77
CA VAL A 141 11.26 9.09 3.25
C VAL A 141 11.76 9.90 2.06
N ASP A 142 12.28 9.23 1.02
CA ASP A 142 12.70 9.86 -0.23
C ASP A 142 11.53 10.55 -0.95
N ALA A 143 10.37 9.89 -1.02
CA ALA A 143 9.16 10.48 -1.58
C ALA A 143 8.70 11.74 -0.83
N PHE A 144 8.89 11.81 0.49
CA PHE A 144 8.57 13.01 1.26
C PHE A 144 9.48 14.18 0.87
N VAL A 145 10.77 13.94 0.68
CA VAL A 145 11.73 14.96 0.18
C VAL A 145 11.26 15.50 -1.17
N GLU A 146 10.94 14.61 -2.12
CA GLU A 146 10.44 15.02 -3.44
C GLU A 146 9.15 15.85 -3.37
N VAL A 147 8.23 15.49 -2.47
CA VAL A 147 6.99 16.24 -2.25
C VAL A 147 7.26 17.63 -1.71
N LEU A 148 8.23 17.79 -0.79
CA LEU A 148 8.66 19.10 -0.31
C LEU A 148 9.27 19.95 -1.43
N GLU A 149 10.22 19.39 -2.19
CA GLU A 149 10.85 20.09 -3.31
C GLU A 149 9.81 20.59 -4.32
N GLN A 150 8.84 19.73 -4.68
CA GLN A 150 7.75 20.11 -5.58
C GLN A 150 6.83 21.20 -4.99
N SER A 151 6.56 21.18 -3.69
CA SER A 151 5.74 22.21 -3.04
C SER A 151 6.45 23.57 -3.00
N GLU A 152 7.76 23.56 -2.77
CA GLU A 152 8.59 24.78 -2.83
C GLU A 152 8.62 25.36 -4.24
N GLU A 153 8.79 24.52 -5.27
CA GLU A 153 8.75 24.94 -6.68
C GLU A 153 7.39 25.55 -7.07
N LEU A 154 6.29 25.00 -6.53
CA LEU A 154 4.92 25.47 -6.75
C LEU A 154 4.53 26.65 -5.84
N GLY A 155 5.34 26.98 -4.85
CA GLY A 155 5.18 28.15 -3.97
C GLY A 155 4.08 28.00 -2.90
N PHE A 156 3.88 26.79 -2.35
CA PHE A 156 2.96 26.59 -1.22
C PHE A 156 3.57 25.71 -0.13
N GLU A 157 3.16 25.96 1.12
CA GLU A 157 3.51 25.12 2.26
C GLU A 157 2.51 23.98 2.42
N ILE A 158 2.98 22.77 2.79
CA ILE A 158 2.14 21.61 3.03
C ILE A 158 1.75 21.56 4.50
N ASN A 159 0.45 21.49 4.82
CA ASN A 159 -0.02 21.34 6.20
C ASN A 159 -0.36 19.88 6.54
N ALA A 160 -0.82 19.11 5.56
CA ALA A 160 -1.09 17.70 5.75
C ALA A 160 -0.92 16.87 4.48
N ILE A 161 -0.55 15.59 4.65
CA ILE A 161 -0.59 14.56 3.62
C ILE A 161 -1.53 13.47 4.11
N LEU A 162 -2.62 13.22 3.37
CA LEU A 162 -3.59 12.18 3.72
C LEU A 162 -3.56 11.05 2.69
N HIS A 163 -3.56 9.81 3.16
CA HIS A 163 -3.52 8.63 2.30
C HIS A 163 -4.22 7.41 2.94
N ALA A 164 -4.51 6.39 2.10
CA ALA A 164 -4.91 5.08 2.58
C ALA A 164 -3.70 4.33 3.17
N THR A 165 -3.86 3.74 4.35
CA THR A 165 -2.82 2.94 4.99
C THR A 165 -3.32 1.53 5.30
N GLY A 166 -2.48 0.51 5.04
CA GLY A 166 -2.80 -0.91 5.25
C GLY A 166 -1.58 -1.73 5.65
N SER A 167 -0.44 -1.67 4.94
CA SER A 167 0.81 -2.34 5.34
C SER A 167 1.77 -1.45 6.13
N GLY A 168 1.45 -0.18 6.35
CA GLY A 168 2.15 0.75 7.23
C GLY A 168 3.35 1.48 6.62
N SER A 169 4.08 0.92 5.66
CA SER A 169 5.37 1.51 5.21
C SER A 169 5.25 2.90 4.57
N THR A 170 4.16 3.20 3.85
CA THR A 170 3.92 4.56 3.33
C THR A 170 3.75 5.56 4.46
N GLN A 171 2.93 5.21 5.46
CA GLN A 171 2.70 6.03 6.66
C GLN A 171 4.01 6.25 7.42
N ALA A 172 4.74 5.17 7.72
CA ALA A 172 5.99 5.22 8.46
C ALA A 172 7.04 6.07 7.76
N GLY A 173 7.23 5.86 6.45
CA GLY A 173 8.23 6.60 5.68
C GLY A 173 7.94 8.11 5.61
N LEU A 174 6.69 8.49 5.33
CA LEU A 174 6.27 9.90 5.32
C LEU A 174 6.43 10.55 6.71
N ALA A 175 6.03 9.85 7.79
CA ALA A 175 6.16 10.37 9.15
C ALA A 175 7.63 10.53 9.57
N VAL A 176 8.51 9.57 9.24
CA VAL A 176 9.96 9.67 9.46
C VAL A 176 10.53 10.84 8.67
N GLY A 177 10.13 11.01 7.39
CA GLY A 177 10.55 12.14 6.55
C GLY A 177 10.19 13.49 7.18
N ALA A 178 8.93 13.66 7.58
CA ALA A 178 8.44 14.87 8.21
C ALA A 178 9.25 15.21 9.49
N LYS A 179 9.43 14.23 10.38
CA LYS A 179 10.15 14.43 11.63
C LYS A 179 11.65 14.67 11.43
N ALA A 180 12.29 13.95 10.51
CA ALA A 180 13.72 14.09 10.23
C ALA A 180 14.08 15.45 9.64
N LEU A 181 13.20 16.01 8.80
CA LEU A 181 13.38 17.32 8.18
C LEU A 181 12.80 18.47 9.05
N LYS A 182 12.21 18.14 10.20
CA LYS A 182 11.59 19.10 11.14
C LYS A 182 10.46 19.91 10.50
N GLU A 183 9.69 19.26 9.62
CA GLU A 183 8.54 19.85 8.96
C GLU A 183 7.27 19.68 9.82
N ASP A 184 6.47 20.74 9.94
CA ASP A 184 5.17 20.72 10.64
C ASP A 184 4.07 20.20 9.70
N VAL A 185 4.32 19.04 9.07
CA VAL A 185 3.40 18.36 8.14
C VAL A 185 2.74 17.20 8.85
N LYS A 186 1.41 17.22 8.96
CA LYS A 186 0.64 16.10 9.51
C LYS A 186 0.51 14.98 8.49
N VAL A 187 1.01 13.78 8.80
CA VAL A 187 0.84 12.60 7.96
C VAL A 187 -0.35 11.79 8.48
N LEU A 188 -1.47 11.82 7.73
CA LEU A 188 -2.77 11.29 8.14
C LEU A 188 -3.07 9.99 7.39
N GLY A 189 -3.06 8.87 8.11
CA GLY A 189 -3.38 7.55 7.55
C GLY A 189 -4.85 7.20 7.78
N ILE A 190 -5.58 6.91 6.71
CA ILE A 190 -6.90 6.29 6.80
C ILE A 190 -6.69 4.78 6.76
N SER A 191 -6.89 4.12 7.90
CA SER A 191 -6.79 2.66 7.99
C SER A 191 -7.89 1.99 7.16
N VAL A 192 -7.51 0.95 6.43
CA VAL A 192 -8.44 0.17 5.61
C VAL A 192 -8.77 -1.20 6.19
N LEU A 193 -8.04 -1.63 7.23
CA LEU A 193 -8.11 -2.99 7.76
C LEU A 193 -8.14 -3.06 9.29
N ASP A 194 -7.11 -2.53 9.97
CA ASP A 194 -6.89 -2.72 11.40
C ASP A 194 -7.20 -1.48 12.23
N ASP A 195 -7.54 -1.68 13.51
CA ASP A 195 -7.79 -0.59 14.45
C ASP A 195 -6.53 0.25 14.71
N LYS A 196 -6.73 1.52 15.06
CA LYS A 196 -5.65 2.50 15.24
C LYS A 196 -4.65 2.17 16.36
N GLU A 197 -5.08 1.42 17.37
CA GLU A 197 -4.22 1.07 18.51
C GLU A 197 -3.22 -0.05 18.12
N SER A 198 -3.71 -1.11 17.49
CA SER A 198 -2.89 -2.22 17.01
C SER A 198 -2.02 -1.79 15.85
N PHE A 199 -2.64 -1.24 14.82
CA PHE A 199 -1.94 -0.84 13.61
C PHE A 199 -0.97 0.34 13.84
N GLY A 200 -1.30 1.25 14.77
CA GLY A 200 -0.40 2.35 15.15
C GLY A 200 0.91 1.86 15.75
N ARG A 201 0.88 0.75 16.52
CA ARG A 201 2.10 0.10 17.01
C ARG A 201 2.93 -0.48 15.88
N ASP A 202 2.29 -1.21 14.96
CA ASP A 202 2.98 -1.81 13.81
C ASP A 202 3.66 -0.72 12.93
N VAL A 203 2.95 0.40 12.70
CA VAL A 203 3.51 1.53 11.95
C VAL A 203 4.66 2.20 12.69
N LEU A 204 4.57 2.34 14.02
CA LEU A 204 5.65 2.88 14.85
C LEU A 204 6.89 2.00 14.80
N ASP A 205 6.74 0.68 14.88
CA ASP A 205 7.84 -0.28 14.78
C ASP A 205 8.54 -0.15 13.41
N ILE A 206 7.76 -0.06 12.33
CA ILE A 206 8.30 0.18 10.97
C ILE A 206 9.03 1.52 10.90
N ALA A 207 8.50 2.59 11.52
CA ALA A 207 9.13 3.90 11.54
C ALA A 207 10.46 3.87 12.31
N GLN A 208 10.52 3.20 13.45
CA GLN A 208 11.74 3.03 14.24
C GLN A 208 12.78 2.19 13.48
N ASP A 209 12.38 1.12 12.78
CA ASP A 209 13.26 0.35 11.89
C ASP A 209 13.79 1.21 10.75
N THR A 210 12.96 2.10 10.21
CA THR A 210 13.35 3.04 9.15
C THR A 210 14.39 4.03 9.65
N VAL A 211 14.20 4.60 10.85
CA VAL A 211 15.18 5.48 11.50
C VAL A 211 16.53 4.76 11.68
N ARG A 212 16.50 3.50 12.17
CA ARG A 212 17.70 2.67 12.31
C ARG A 212 18.40 2.40 10.95
N ALA A 213 17.61 2.07 9.93
CA ALA A 213 18.11 1.80 8.58
C ALA A 213 18.81 3.01 7.95
N LEU A 214 18.26 4.22 8.19
CA LEU A 214 18.80 5.49 7.70
C LEU A 214 19.89 6.07 8.61
N LYS A 215 20.09 5.51 9.81
CA LYS A 215 20.98 6.06 10.85
C LYS A 215 20.65 7.53 11.17
N ALA A 216 19.36 7.87 11.16
CA ALA A 216 18.90 9.21 11.48
C ALA A 216 18.94 9.45 13.00
N GLU A 217 19.31 10.67 13.40
CA GLU A 217 19.39 11.07 14.81
C GLU A 217 18.06 11.65 15.31
N ILE A 218 16.98 10.87 15.16
CA ILE A 218 15.63 11.20 15.62
C ILE A 218 15.02 9.99 16.36
N GLU A 219 14.04 10.23 17.18
CA GLU A 219 13.24 9.20 17.86
C GLU A 219 11.79 9.34 17.42
N MET A 220 11.17 8.23 17.00
CA MET A 220 9.76 8.17 16.64
C MET A 220 8.94 7.74 17.84
N GLU A 221 7.87 8.47 18.12
CA GLU A 221 6.95 8.26 19.22
C GLU A 221 5.53 7.97 18.72
N LYS A 222 4.67 7.48 19.59
CA LYS A 222 3.28 7.12 19.23
C LYS A 222 2.51 8.32 18.65
N GLU A 223 2.78 9.50 19.14
CA GLU A 223 2.16 10.77 18.73
C GLU A 223 2.51 11.19 17.31
N ASP A 224 3.62 10.68 16.76
CA ASP A 224 4.03 10.93 15.38
C ASP A 224 3.20 10.11 14.36
N ILE A 225 2.46 9.10 14.85
CA ILE A 225 1.67 8.19 14.01
C ILE A 225 0.18 8.52 14.15
N ILE A 226 -0.36 9.22 13.15
CA ILE A 226 -1.77 9.64 13.15
C ILE A 226 -2.57 8.73 12.24
N ILE A 227 -3.48 7.93 12.81
CA ILE A 227 -4.32 6.97 12.09
C ILE A 227 -5.80 7.18 12.47
N PHE A 228 -6.65 7.16 11.45
CA PHE A 228 -8.10 7.13 11.56
C PHE A 228 -8.62 5.76 11.15
N ASP A 229 -9.31 5.06 12.02
CA ASP A 229 -9.88 3.72 11.81
C ASP A 229 -11.40 3.73 11.63
N GLU A 230 -12.05 4.88 11.83
CA GLU A 230 -13.50 5.04 11.73
C GLU A 230 -14.04 4.75 10.31
N TYR A 231 -13.16 4.75 9.31
CA TYR A 231 -13.52 4.54 7.89
C TYR A 231 -13.34 3.10 7.42
N ILE A 232 -12.91 2.18 8.27
CA ILE A 232 -12.88 0.74 8.01
C ILE A 232 -14.31 0.23 7.83
N LYS A 233 -15.22 0.65 8.72
CA LYS A 233 -16.65 0.31 8.77
C LYS A 233 -16.88 -1.20 8.69
N GLU A 234 -17.46 -1.69 7.58
CA GLU A 234 -17.86 -3.09 7.40
C GLU A 234 -16.65 -4.04 7.21
N GLY A 235 -15.43 -3.50 7.05
CA GLY A 235 -14.20 -4.28 6.97
C GLY A 235 -13.36 -4.07 5.70
N TYR A 236 -12.28 -4.86 5.62
CA TYR A 236 -11.36 -4.80 4.50
C TYR A 236 -12.01 -5.30 3.20
N GLY A 237 -11.84 -4.53 2.12
CA GLY A 237 -12.38 -4.88 0.80
C GLY A 237 -13.90 -4.74 0.68
N VAL A 238 -14.60 -4.34 1.75
CA VAL A 238 -16.05 -4.14 1.71
C VAL A 238 -16.37 -2.72 1.25
N LEU A 239 -17.07 -2.63 0.11
CA LEU A 239 -17.58 -1.38 -0.45
C LEU A 239 -18.85 -0.97 0.30
N ASN A 240 -18.96 0.32 0.63
CA ASN A 240 -20.16 0.94 1.20
C ASN A 240 -20.54 2.21 0.45
N LYS A 241 -21.64 2.83 0.86
CA LYS A 241 -22.20 4.00 0.19
C LYS A 241 -21.25 5.20 0.20
N ASP A 242 -20.60 5.50 1.34
CA ASP A 242 -19.69 6.65 1.44
C ASP A 242 -18.51 6.53 0.51
N VAL A 243 -17.99 5.30 0.37
CA VAL A 243 -16.88 4.99 -0.56
C VAL A 243 -17.37 5.13 -2.01
N ALA A 244 -18.56 4.62 -2.34
CA ALA A 244 -19.12 4.76 -3.69
C ALA A 244 -19.32 6.24 -4.07
N GLU A 245 -19.84 7.05 -3.13
CA GLU A 245 -20.00 8.50 -3.31
C GLU A 245 -18.66 9.21 -3.48
N ALA A 246 -17.62 8.84 -2.71
CA ALA A 246 -16.29 9.40 -2.86
C ALA A 246 -15.65 9.06 -4.21
N VAL A 247 -15.80 7.82 -4.70
CA VAL A 247 -15.36 7.40 -6.04
C VAL A 247 -16.06 8.22 -7.11
N ARG A 248 -17.39 8.38 -7.03
CA ARG A 248 -18.18 9.21 -7.97
C ARG A 248 -17.70 10.66 -7.92
N PHE A 249 -17.60 11.24 -6.73
CA PHE A 249 -17.21 12.65 -6.53
C PHE A 249 -15.89 12.98 -7.23
N MET A 250 -14.85 12.18 -7.00
CA MET A 250 -13.54 12.40 -7.64
C MET A 250 -13.59 12.20 -9.15
N SER A 251 -14.34 11.21 -9.61
CA SER A 251 -14.48 10.98 -11.05
C SER A 251 -15.21 12.15 -11.75
N GLU A 252 -16.26 12.71 -11.12
CA GLU A 252 -17.03 13.83 -11.68
C GLU A 252 -16.28 15.17 -11.62
N LYS A 253 -15.47 15.40 -10.58
CA LYS A 253 -14.80 16.68 -10.35
C LYS A 253 -13.45 16.76 -11.04
N GLU A 254 -12.67 15.68 -10.99
CA GLU A 254 -11.26 15.69 -11.40
C GLU A 254 -10.97 14.70 -12.54
N GLY A 255 -11.93 13.84 -12.94
CA GLY A 255 -11.68 12.75 -13.89
C GLY A 255 -10.75 11.66 -13.36
N ILE A 256 -10.54 11.60 -12.03
CA ILE A 256 -9.67 10.64 -11.36
C ILE A 256 -10.49 9.50 -10.78
N PHE A 257 -10.13 8.25 -11.12
CA PHE A 257 -10.81 7.06 -10.63
C PHE A 257 -10.11 6.49 -9.40
N LEU A 258 -10.84 6.47 -8.28
CA LEU A 258 -10.41 5.85 -7.03
C LEU A 258 -10.82 4.38 -6.98
N ASP A 259 -10.05 3.55 -6.28
CA ASP A 259 -10.42 2.18 -6.00
C ASP A 259 -11.32 2.08 -4.75
N PRO A 260 -12.16 1.05 -4.64
CA PRO A 260 -13.10 0.93 -3.51
C PRO A 260 -12.46 0.43 -2.21
N VAL A 261 -11.23 -0.10 -2.24
CA VAL A 261 -10.59 -0.74 -1.08
C VAL A 261 -9.74 0.27 -0.30
N TYR A 262 -8.96 1.08 -1.00
CA TYR A 262 -7.96 1.99 -0.43
C TYR A 262 -8.31 3.45 -0.66
N THR A 263 -8.14 3.94 -1.89
CA THR A 263 -8.23 5.37 -2.19
C THR A 263 -9.65 5.93 -2.03
N GLY A 264 -10.68 5.13 -2.30
CA GLY A 264 -12.07 5.53 -2.05
C GLY A 264 -12.37 5.68 -0.55
N LYS A 265 -11.85 4.78 0.31
CA LYS A 265 -11.97 4.95 1.77
C LYS A 265 -11.21 6.17 2.26
N ALA A 266 -9.99 6.38 1.76
CA ALA A 266 -9.20 7.55 2.13
C ALA A 266 -9.87 8.86 1.72
N MET A 267 -10.48 8.93 0.54
CA MET A 267 -11.20 10.10 0.08
C MET A 267 -12.51 10.32 0.89
N ALA A 268 -13.24 9.25 1.21
CA ALA A 268 -14.40 9.36 2.11
C ALA A 268 -13.99 9.92 3.48
N GLY A 269 -12.84 9.47 4.01
CA GLY A 269 -12.24 10.03 5.23
C GLY A 269 -11.87 11.50 5.09
N LEU A 270 -11.20 11.89 4.00
CA LEU A 270 -10.87 13.30 3.74
C LEU A 270 -12.13 14.17 3.69
N MET A 271 -13.15 13.74 2.95
CA MET A 271 -14.42 14.48 2.83
C MET A 271 -15.12 14.65 4.18
N ASP A 272 -15.06 13.65 5.06
CA ASP A 272 -15.64 13.71 6.39
C ASP A 272 -14.82 14.61 7.33
N LEU A 273 -13.49 14.53 7.29
CA LEU A 273 -12.60 15.41 8.07
C LEU A 273 -12.78 16.89 7.67
N VAL A 274 -12.94 17.19 6.39
CA VAL A 274 -13.27 18.54 5.91
C VAL A 274 -14.63 18.99 6.46
N LYS A 275 -15.66 18.14 6.42
CA LYS A 275 -17.00 18.47 6.99
C LYS A 275 -16.99 18.70 8.50
N LYS A 276 -16.02 18.10 9.21
CA LYS A 276 -15.82 18.25 10.67
C LYS A 276 -14.91 19.40 11.06
N ASP A 277 -14.54 20.25 10.11
CA ASP A 277 -13.62 21.38 10.31
C ASP A 277 -12.28 20.96 10.92
N PHE A 278 -11.78 19.75 10.57
CA PHE A 278 -10.47 19.26 11.03
C PHE A 278 -9.32 20.08 10.45
N PHE A 279 -9.48 20.54 9.23
CA PHE A 279 -8.53 21.43 8.55
C PHE A 279 -9.00 22.88 8.62
N LYS A 280 -8.05 23.82 8.68
CA LYS A 280 -8.34 25.22 8.49
C LYS A 280 -8.59 25.51 7.01
N LYS A 281 -9.27 26.61 6.71
CA LYS A 281 -9.60 26.97 5.33
C LYS A 281 -8.35 27.25 4.46
N GLU A 282 -7.29 27.74 5.10
CA GLU A 282 -6.00 28.06 4.48
C GLU A 282 -5.04 26.88 4.41
N ASP A 283 -5.35 25.74 5.02
CA ASP A 283 -4.48 24.57 5.00
C ASP A 283 -4.38 23.95 3.59
N ASN A 284 -3.18 23.69 3.15
CA ASN A 284 -2.89 22.90 1.96
C ASN A 284 -2.79 21.43 2.31
N VAL A 285 -3.73 20.64 1.81
CA VAL A 285 -3.81 19.20 2.08
C VAL A 285 -3.52 18.42 0.80
N ILE A 286 -2.49 17.59 0.85
CA ILE A 286 -2.18 16.66 -0.24
C ILE A 286 -2.96 15.37 -0.01
N PHE A 287 -3.76 14.96 -1.01
CA PHE A 287 -4.31 13.61 -1.09
C PHE A 287 -3.37 12.73 -1.91
N LEU A 288 -2.68 11.79 -1.25
CA LEU A 288 -1.80 10.85 -1.92
C LEU A 288 -2.62 9.69 -2.52
N HIS A 289 -2.79 9.70 -3.84
CA HIS A 289 -3.46 8.64 -4.59
C HIS A 289 -2.55 7.41 -4.67
N THR A 290 -2.86 6.39 -3.87
CA THR A 290 -1.99 5.20 -3.71
C THR A 290 -2.19 4.12 -4.79
N GLY A 291 -2.99 4.39 -5.83
CA GLY A 291 -3.30 3.45 -6.91
C GLY A 291 -4.52 2.59 -6.62
N GLY A 292 -4.59 1.42 -7.24
CA GLY A 292 -5.64 0.44 -6.97
C GLY A 292 -6.77 0.39 -8.00
N THR A 293 -6.73 1.19 -9.04
CA THR A 293 -7.78 1.31 -10.06
C THR A 293 -8.30 -0.03 -10.61
N PRO A 294 -7.47 -1.09 -10.86
CA PRO A 294 -7.99 -2.36 -11.33
C PRO A 294 -9.03 -3.02 -10.40
N ALA A 295 -9.01 -2.71 -9.09
CA ALA A 295 -9.98 -3.24 -8.14
C ALA A 295 -11.42 -2.69 -8.33
N LEU A 296 -11.62 -1.69 -9.17
CA LEU A 296 -12.96 -1.22 -9.57
C LEU A 296 -13.75 -2.33 -10.29
N PHE A 297 -13.09 -3.07 -11.18
CA PHE A 297 -13.78 -4.03 -12.05
C PHE A 297 -14.38 -5.22 -11.30
N PRO A 298 -13.69 -5.89 -10.37
CA PRO A 298 -14.29 -6.94 -9.55
C PRO A 298 -15.44 -6.43 -8.66
N ASN A 299 -15.46 -5.13 -8.33
CA ASN A 299 -16.49 -4.49 -7.50
C ASN A 299 -17.61 -3.82 -8.31
N LYS A 300 -17.63 -3.95 -9.65
CA LYS A 300 -18.51 -3.24 -10.58
C LYS A 300 -20.00 -3.32 -10.21
N HIS A 301 -20.51 -4.49 -9.86
CA HIS A 301 -21.92 -4.69 -9.54
C HIS A 301 -22.32 -3.95 -8.26
N LYS A 302 -21.55 -4.16 -7.18
CA LYS A 302 -21.79 -3.48 -5.89
C LYS A 302 -21.69 -1.96 -6.03
N LEU A 303 -20.68 -1.48 -6.78
CA LEU A 303 -20.49 -0.05 -7.02
C LEU A 303 -21.69 0.56 -7.75
N VAL A 304 -22.15 -0.09 -8.84
CA VAL A 304 -23.33 0.38 -9.61
C VAL A 304 -24.58 0.38 -8.75
N ASP A 305 -24.79 -0.64 -7.91
CA ASP A 305 -25.97 -0.71 -7.03
C ASP A 305 -26.00 0.46 -6.04
N PHE A 306 -24.88 0.79 -5.38
CA PHE A 306 -24.80 1.97 -4.50
C PHE A 306 -24.99 3.29 -5.25
N LEU A 307 -24.52 3.39 -6.47
CA LEU A 307 -24.58 4.63 -7.25
C LEU A 307 -25.95 4.88 -7.91
N LYS A 308 -26.84 3.87 -7.97
CA LYS A 308 -28.22 4.00 -8.46
C LYS A 308 -29.22 4.38 -7.37
N THR A 309 -28.87 4.21 -6.09
CA THR A 309 -29.69 4.55 -4.91
C THR A 309 -29.39 5.96 -4.39
#